data_5cb0022df184d1b9ce5f70c72e0e7697
#
_entry.id   5cb0022df184d1b9ce5f70c72e0e7697
#
_cell.length_a   1.000
_cell.length_b   1.000
_cell.length_c   1.000
_cell.angle_alpha   90.00
_cell.angle_beta   90.00
_cell.angle_gamma   90.00
#
_symmetry.space_group_name_H-M   'P 1'
#
loop_
_entity.id
_entity.type
_entity.pdbx_description
1 polymer ?
#
loop_
_entity_poly.entity_id
_entity_poly.type
_entity_poly.pdbx_seq_one_letter_code
_entity_poly.pdbx_strand_id
1 'polypeptide(L)'
;MKIEKFVTGIISTNCYIVTNEETKETVIVDPANLSKAMIGYIEEEELVIKAILLTHAHFDHIMGIDKVIDRYGEMPVYVEESDLELLHTPSMNESTVYTNGYSYPGGDVIHDGDVLHLIGEDFRVIHTPGHTQGGVS
;
A
#
# COMPACT_ATOMS: atom_id res chain seq x y z
N MET A 1 11.46 -10.04 11.31
CA MET A 1 10.45 -9.63 10.31
C MET A 1 10.76 -10.24 8.95
N LYS A 2 9.74 -10.68 8.23
CA LYS A 2 9.92 -11.25 6.89
C LYS A 2 9.34 -10.31 5.84
N ILE A 3 10.08 -10.08 4.76
CA ILE A 3 9.65 -9.24 3.63
C ILE A 3 9.62 -10.10 2.38
N GLU A 4 8.45 -10.19 1.75
CA GLU A 4 8.26 -10.90 0.49
C GLU A 4 7.84 -9.91 -0.59
N LYS A 5 8.51 -9.95 -1.75
CA LYS A 5 8.25 -9.05 -2.86
C LYS A 5 7.43 -9.75 -3.94
N PHE A 6 6.40 -9.08 -4.42
CA PHE A 6 5.61 -9.51 -5.58
C PHE A 6 5.64 -8.43 -6.65
N VAL A 7 5.97 -8.80 -7.87
CA VAL A 7 5.89 -7.89 -9.01
C VAL A 7 4.51 -8.07 -9.64
N THR A 8 3.70 -7.03 -9.60
CA THR A 8 2.29 -7.14 -9.96
C THR A 8 1.75 -5.84 -10.56
N GLY A 9 0.55 -5.90 -11.12
CA GLY A 9 -0.10 -4.75 -11.72
C GLY A 9 0.27 -4.51 -13.18
N ILE A 10 -0.31 -3.47 -13.77
CA ILE A 10 -0.24 -3.17 -15.21
C ILE A 10 1.18 -2.92 -15.69
N ILE A 11 1.99 -2.25 -14.87
CA ILE A 11 3.36 -1.87 -15.24
C ILE A 11 4.42 -2.54 -14.36
N SER A 12 4.11 -3.72 -13.82
CA SER A 12 5.06 -4.55 -13.06
C SER A 12 5.65 -3.82 -11.85
N THR A 13 4.78 -3.32 -10.98
CA THR A 13 5.17 -2.61 -9.76
C THR A 13 5.55 -3.58 -8.66
N ASN A 14 6.55 -3.23 -7.87
CA ASN A 14 6.95 -3.99 -6.70
C ASN A 14 5.94 -3.75 -5.56
N CYS A 15 5.30 -4.81 -5.11
CA CYS A 15 4.45 -4.84 -3.93
C CYS A 15 5.15 -5.66 -2.86
N TYR A 16 5.17 -5.17 -1.62
CA TYR A 16 5.83 -5.87 -0.52
C TYR A 16 4.83 -6.34 0.51
N ILE A 17 4.98 -7.57 0.95
CA ILE A 17 4.22 -8.14 2.07
C ILE A 17 5.20 -8.28 3.24
N VAL A 18 4.97 -7.51 4.30
CA VAL A 18 5.86 -7.42 5.47
C VAL A 18 5.16 -8.06 6.66
N THR A 19 5.74 -9.11 7.20
CA THR A 19 5.11 -9.97 8.21
C THR A 19 5.93 -10.05 9.50
N ASN A 20 5.24 -9.94 10.63
CA ASN A 20 5.77 -10.38 11.91
C ASN A 20 5.57 -11.90 11.98
N GLU A 21 6.65 -12.67 11.90
CA GLU A 21 6.58 -14.12 11.81
C GLU A 21 6.01 -14.80 13.05
N GLU A 22 6.13 -14.16 14.23
CA GLU A 22 5.60 -14.69 15.48
C GLU A 22 4.08 -14.56 15.58
N THR A 23 3.54 -13.41 15.18
CA THR A 23 2.11 -13.10 15.30
C THR A 23 1.32 -13.35 14.02
N LYS A 24 2.01 -13.46 12.87
CA LYS A 24 1.43 -13.52 11.52
C LYS A 24 0.76 -12.21 11.10
N GLU A 25 0.83 -11.18 11.90
CA GLU A 25 0.33 -9.86 11.53
C GLU A 25 1.19 -9.26 10.43
N THR A 26 0.52 -8.64 9.45
CA THR A 26 1.14 -8.30 8.17
C THR A 26 0.66 -6.94 7.68
N VAL A 27 1.56 -6.20 7.03
CA VAL A 27 1.21 -5.01 6.27
C VAL A 27 1.55 -5.23 4.79
N ILE A 28 0.75 -4.63 3.91
CA ILE A 28 1.00 -4.65 2.47
C ILE A 28 1.45 -3.26 2.04
N VAL A 29 2.57 -3.19 1.33
CA VAL A 29 3.14 -1.94 0.82
C VAL A 29 2.91 -1.87 -0.68
N ASP A 30 2.29 -0.78 -1.13
CA ASP A 30 2.03 -0.48 -2.54
C ASP A 30 1.29 -1.60 -3.29
N PRO A 31 0.03 -1.90 -2.91
CA PRO A 31 -0.74 -2.94 -3.57
C PRO A 31 -1.21 -2.50 -4.96
N ALA A 32 -0.36 -2.66 -5.96
CA ALA A 32 -0.71 -2.41 -7.36
C ALA A 32 -1.85 -3.33 -7.83
N ASN A 33 -1.93 -4.50 -7.25
CA ASN A 33 -2.97 -5.50 -7.48
C ASN A 33 -2.98 -6.46 -6.31
N LEU A 34 -3.99 -7.31 -6.24
CA LEU A 34 -4.00 -8.49 -5.38
C LEU A 34 -4.02 -9.72 -6.30
N SER A 35 -2.85 -10.19 -6.65
CA SER A 35 -2.68 -11.31 -7.59
C SER A 35 -3.01 -12.65 -6.93
N LYS A 36 -3.23 -13.68 -7.76
CA LYS A 36 -3.43 -15.04 -7.26
C LYS A 36 -2.23 -15.54 -6.47
N ALA A 37 -1.02 -15.17 -6.90
CA ALA A 37 0.21 -15.54 -6.18
C ALA A 37 0.25 -14.93 -4.79
N MET A 38 -0.14 -13.66 -4.65
CA MET A 38 -0.23 -12.98 -3.35
C MET A 38 -1.27 -13.63 -2.44
N ILE A 39 -2.45 -13.90 -2.98
CA ILE A 39 -3.54 -14.56 -2.23
C ILE A 39 -3.07 -15.93 -1.75
N GLY A 40 -2.47 -16.72 -2.62
CA GLY A 40 -1.95 -18.04 -2.27
C GLY A 40 -0.90 -17.98 -1.16
N TYR A 41 0.02 -17.03 -1.24
CA TYR A 41 1.03 -16.81 -0.21
C TYR A 41 0.40 -16.42 1.14
N ILE A 42 -0.55 -15.48 1.12
CA ILE A 42 -1.24 -15.03 2.34
C ILE A 42 -2.00 -16.18 3.00
N GLU A 43 -2.72 -16.98 2.22
CA GLU A 43 -3.48 -18.13 2.73
C GLU A 43 -2.57 -19.24 3.23
N GLU A 44 -1.54 -19.60 2.48
CA GLU A 44 -0.60 -20.68 2.85
C GLU A 44 0.16 -20.36 4.14
N GLU A 45 0.58 -19.09 4.31
CA GLU A 45 1.30 -18.65 5.50
C GLU A 45 0.36 -18.23 6.64
N GLU A 46 -0.94 -18.25 6.43
CA GLU A 46 -1.97 -17.87 7.41
C GLU A 46 -1.78 -16.43 7.93
N LEU A 47 -1.52 -15.50 7.02
CA LEU A 47 -1.24 -14.11 7.37
C LEU A 47 -2.52 -13.33 7.71
N VAL A 48 -2.38 -12.42 8.67
CA VAL A 48 -3.46 -11.49 9.09
C VAL A 48 -3.09 -10.09 8.63
N ILE A 49 -3.81 -9.59 7.63
CA ILE A 49 -3.51 -8.27 7.04
C ILE A 49 -4.08 -7.16 7.93
N LYS A 50 -3.21 -6.28 8.39
CA LYS A 50 -3.57 -5.23 9.36
C LYS A 50 -3.62 -3.82 8.78
N ALA A 51 -2.84 -3.54 7.76
CA ALA A 51 -2.74 -2.20 7.17
C ALA A 51 -2.16 -2.23 5.77
N ILE A 52 -2.40 -1.15 5.05
CA ILE A 52 -1.75 -0.86 3.77
C ILE A 52 -0.88 0.37 3.97
N LEU A 53 0.35 0.32 3.49
CA LEU A 53 1.28 1.45 3.47
C LEU A 53 1.54 1.86 2.03
N LEU A 54 1.42 3.15 1.73
CA LEU A 54 1.72 3.67 0.40
C LEU A 54 3.02 4.48 0.43
N THR A 55 3.96 4.12 -0.45
CA THR A 55 5.16 4.93 -0.63
C THR A 55 4.82 6.23 -1.36
N HIS A 56 3.88 6.17 -2.30
CA HIS A 56 3.27 7.32 -2.97
C HIS A 56 1.97 6.86 -3.64
N ALA A 57 1.18 7.80 -4.14
CA ALA A 57 -0.17 7.52 -4.61
C ALA A 57 -0.35 7.58 -6.14
N HIS A 58 0.68 7.26 -6.92
CA HIS A 58 0.50 7.01 -8.35
C HIS A 58 -0.30 5.71 -8.56
N PHE A 59 -1.03 5.64 -9.67
CA PHE A 59 -2.00 4.56 -9.95
C PHE A 59 -1.42 3.15 -9.77
N ASP A 60 -0.19 2.94 -10.20
CA ASP A 60 0.45 1.62 -10.18
C ASP A 60 0.80 1.13 -8.77
N HIS A 61 0.64 1.97 -7.75
CA HIS A 61 0.86 1.60 -6.34
C HIS A 61 -0.44 1.46 -5.54
N ILE A 62 -1.58 1.85 -6.11
CA ILE A 62 -2.85 1.96 -5.36
C ILE A 62 -3.99 1.10 -5.90
N MET A 63 -3.90 0.60 -7.12
CA MET A 63 -5.05 -0.03 -7.80
C MET A 63 -5.55 -1.32 -7.16
N GLY A 64 -4.77 -1.94 -6.31
CA GLY A 64 -5.17 -3.14 -5.57
C GLY A 64 -5.81 -2.89 -4.21
N ILE A 65 -5.93 -1.63 -3.77
CA ILE A 65 -6.46 -1.30 -2.43
C ILE A 65 -7.85 -1.90 -2.21
N ASP A 66 -8.77 -1.69 -3.14
CA ASP A 66 -10.15 -2.19 -3.00
C ASP A 66 -10.20 -3.71 -2.91
N LYS A 67 -9.38 -4.39 -3.70
CA LYS A 67 -9.31 -5.86 -3.67
C LYS A 67 -8.83 -6.39 -2.33
N VAL A 68 -7.85 -5.71 -1.73
CA VAL A 68 -7.33 -6.07 -0.41
C VAL A 68 -8.42 -5.87 0.65
N ILE A 69 -9.08 -4.73 0.64
CA ILE A 69 -10.12 -4.40 1.62
C ILE A 69 -11.33 -5.33 1.47
N ASP A 70 -11.77 -5.59 0.23
CA ASP A 70 -12.90 -6.47 -0.03
C ASP A 70 -12.64 -7.90 0.46
N ARG A 71 -11.40 -8.37 0.37
CA ARG A 71 -11.05 -9.73 0.76
C ARG A 71 -10.70 -9.87 2.23
N TYR A 72 -9.98 -8.90 2.81
CA TYR A 72 -9.41 -9.02 4.16
C TYR A 72 -10.05 -8.09 5.19
N GLY A 73 -11.00 -7.25 4.78
CA GLY A 73 -11.73 -6.36 5.67
C GLY A 73 -11.16 -4.94 5.71
N GLU A 74 -11.90 -4.04 6.33
CA GLU A 74 -11.49 -2.65 6.50
C GLU A 74 -10.21 -2.55 7.33
N MET A 75 -9.30 -1.69 6.87
CA MET A 75 -8.03 -1.44 7.52
C MET A 75 -7.50 -0.05 7.20
N PRO A 76 -6.57 0.49 7.99
CA PRO A 76 -5.92 1.75 7.66
C PRO A 76 -5.15 1.67 6.34
N VAL A 77 -5.21 2.75 5.55
CA VAL A 77 -4.41 2.94 4.34
C VAL A 77 -3.60 4.20 4.55
N TYR A 78 -2.33 4.05 4.89
CA TYR A 78 -1.47 5.18 5.26
C TYR A 78 -0.84 5.83 4.03
N VAL A 79 -0.98 7.15 3.96
CA VAL A 79 -0.46 7.98 2.86
C VAL A 79 0.03 9.31 3.42
N GLU A 80 1.15 9.82 2.90
CA GLU A 80 1.63 11.14 3.32
C GLU A 80 0.66 12.22 2.84
N GLU A 81 0.45 13.26 3.64
CA GLU A 81 -0.55 14.30 3.42
C GLU A 81 -0.53 14.92 2.02
N SER A 82 0.66 15.18 1.48
CA SER A 82 0.81 15.80 0.16
C SER A 82 0.35 14.90 -1.00
N ASP A 83 0.26 13.59 -0.79
CA ASP A 83 -0.23 12.65 -1.80
C ASP A 83 -1.70 12.27 -1.63
N LEU A 84 -2.37 12.77 -0.59
CA LEU A 84 -3.78 12.43 -0.35
C LEU A 84 -4.67 12.83 -1.53
N GLU A 85 -4.42 14.00 -2.12
CA GLU A 85 -5.17 14.47 -3.28
C GLU A 85 -4.95 13.59 -4.50
N LEU A 86 -3.73 13.07 -4.71
CA LEU A 86 -3.45 12.10 -5.77
C LEU A 86 -4.30 10.84 -5.60
N LEU A 87 -4.37 10.34 -4.37
CA LEU A 87 -5.15 9.14 -4.06
C LEU A 87 -6.63 9.33 -4.42
N HIS A 88 -7.16 10.53 -4.23
CA HIS A 88 -8.56 10.86 -4.48
C HIS A 88 -8.86 11.25 -5.93
N THR A 89 -7.86 11.56 -6.75
CA THR A 89 -8.06 12.19 -8.04
C THR A 89 -7.41 11.41 -9.19
N PRO A 90 -8.20 10.69 -10.02
CA PRO A 90 -7.65 9.86 -11.10
C PRO A 90 -6.76 10.61 -12.09
N SER A 91 -7.08 11.85 -12.41
CA SER A 91 -6.26 12.66 -13.33
C SER A 91 -4.89 13.03 -12.76
N MET A 92 -4.77 13.09 -11.44
CA MET A 92 -3.52 13.44 -10.77
C MET A 92 -2.63 12.21 -10.51
N ASN A 93 -3.23 11.05 -10.27
CA ASN A 93 -2.48 9.83 -9.98
C ASN A 93 -2.09 9.04 -11.24
N GLU A 94 -2.35 9.59 -12.41
CA GLU A 94 -2.04 9.04 -13.74
C GLU A 94 -2.86 7.81 -14.13
N SER A 95 -3.87 7.42 -13.36
CA SER A 95 -4.69 6.25 -13.69
C SER A 95 -5.48 6.42 -14.99
N THR A 96 -5.84 7.65 -15.36
CA THR A 96 -6.57 7.94 -16.60
C THR A 96 -5.72 7.74 -17.86
N VAL A 97 -4.39 7.71 -17.74
CA VAL A 97 -3.47 7.47 -18.87
C VAL A 97 -3.52 6.00 -19.32
N TYR A 98 -3.66 5.09 -18.36
CA TYR A 98 -3.55 3.65 -18.60
C TYR A 98 -4.88 2.89 -18.43
N THR A 99 -5.85 3.50 -17.76
CA THR A 99 -7.15 2.89 -17.42
C THR A 99 -8.26 3.91 -17.55
N ASN A 100 -9.50 3.52 -17.19
CA ASN A 100 -10.63 4.44 -17.11
C ASN A 100 -10.60 5.35 -15.88
N GLY A 101 -9.52 5.29 -15.12
CA GLY A 101 -9.35 6.05 -13.90
C GLY A 101 -9.58 5.21 -12.64
N TYR A 102 -8.77 5.46 -11.62
CA TYR A 102 -8.90 4.83 -10.31
C TYR A 102 -8.66 5.87 -9.22
N SER A 103 -9.44 5.79 -8.16
CA SER A 103 -9.21 6.56 -6.94
C SER A 103 -9.68 5.75 -5.74
N TYR A 104 -9.08 6.03 -4.58
CA TYR A 104 -9.51 5.49 -3.32
C TYR A 104 -10.00 6.65 -2.44
N PRO A 105 -11.26 6.63 -1.93
CA PRO A 105 -11.83 7.77 -1.23
C PRO A 105 -11.38 7.93 0.22
N GLY A 106 -10.63 6.97 0.76
CA GLY A 106 -10.11 7.01 2.12
C GLY A 106 -8.68 7.53 2.18
N GLY A 107 -7.99 7.12 3.22
CA GLY A 107 -6.59 7.44 3.47
C GLY A 107 -6.39 7.96 4.88
N ASP A 108 -5.40 7.40 5.57
CA ASP A 108 -4.97 7.82 6.90
C ASP A 108 -3.66 8.58 6.74
N VAL A 109 -3.67 9.86 7.09
CA VAL A 109 -2.56 10.76 6.79
C VAL A 109 -1.38 10.52 7.71
N ILE A 110 -0.18 10.44 7.13
CA ILE A 110 1.09 10.37 7.85
C ILE A 110 2.01 11.50 7.42
N HIS A 111 3.00 11.79 8.25
CA HIS A 111 3.97 12.87 8.06
C HIS A 111 5.38 12.40 8.33
N ASP A 112 6.36 13.16 7.85
CA ASP A 112 7.78 12.91 8.14
C ASP A 112 8.03 12.81 9.65
N GLY A 113 8.77 11.80 10.03
CA GLY A 113 9.13 11.57 11.43
C GLY A 113 8.08 10.81 12.24
N ASP A 114 6.88 10.58 11.69
CA ASP A 114 5.87 9.75 12.36
C ASP A 114 6.42 8.33 12.56
N VAL A 115 6.04 7.73 13.67
CA VAL A 115 6.32 6.32 13.95
C VAL A 115 5.01 5.57 14.05
N LEU A 116 4.80 4.64 13.14
CA LEU A 116 3.60 3.80 13.12
C LEU A 116 3.90 2.51 13.88
N HIS A 117 3.11 2.23 14.90
CA HIS A 117 3.21 0.98 15.67
C HIS A 117 2.29 -0.06 15.04
N LEU A 118 2.84 -0.85 14.14
CA LEU A 118 2.08 -1.83 13.36
C LEU A 118 2.74 -3.21 13.48
N ILE A 119 1.93 -4.23 13.59
CA ILE A 119 2.40 -5.64 13.63
C ILE A 119 3.49 -5.91 14.68
N GLY A 120 3.45 -5.18 15.81
CA GLY A 120 4.45 -5.32 16.87
C GLY A 120 5.81 -4.69 16.55
N GLU A 121 5.89 -3.88 15.51
CA GLU A 121 7.11 -3.22 15.06
C GLU A 121 6.88 -1.72 14.89
N ASP A 122 7.96 -0.95 14.90
CA ASP A 122 7.94 0.48 14.67
C ASP A 122 8.33 0.79 13.23
N PHE A 123 7.43 1.46 12.51
CA PHE A 123 7.66 1.94 11.16
C PHE A 123 7.86 3.44 11.18
N ARG A 124 9.08 3.89 10.93
CA ARG A 124 9.39 5.32 10.87
C ARG A 124 9.16 5.85 9.46
N VAL A 125 8.40 6.93 9.36
CA VAL A 125 8.13 7.61 8.09
C VAL A 125 9.23 8.60 7.78
N ILE A 126 9.83 8.46 6.60
CA ILE A 126 10.84 9.37 6.09
C ILE A 126 10.29 10.01 4.81
N HIS A 127 10.06 11.32 4.84
CA HIS A 127 9.55 12.04 3.68
C HIS A 127 10.67 12.21 2.64
N THR A 128 10.43 11.67 1.45
CA THR A 128 11.38 11.66 0.34
C THR A 128 10.69 12.22 -0.92
N PRO A 129 10.35 13.54 -0.91
CA PRO A 129 9.63 14.13 -2.04
C PRO A 129 10.50 14.20 -3.30
N GLY A 130 9.84 14.21 -4.45
CA GLY A 130 10.52 14.29 -5.75
C GLY A 130 9.68 13.66 -6.84
N HIS A 131 9.57 12.33 -6.85
CA HIS A 131 8.70 11.61 -7.78
C HIS A 131 7.23 12.00 -7.57
N THR A 132 6.80 12.11 -6.32
CA THR A 132 5.60 12.85 -5.91
C THR A 132 5.96 13.76 -4.75
N GLN A 133 5.06 14.72 -4.42
CA GLN A 133 5.28 15.62 -3.27
C GLN A 133 5.18 14.87 -1.94
N GLY A 134 4.37 13.82 -1.88
CA GLY A 134 4.15 13.01 -0.70
C GLY A 134 4.87 11.67 -0.70
N GLY A 135 5.91 11.51 -1.52
CA GLY A 135 6.72 10.30 -1.51
C GLY A 135 7.38 10.04 -0.17
N VAL A 136 7.31 8.80 0.32
CA VAL A 136 7.92 8.40 1.60
C VAL A 136 8.68 7.09 1.46
N SER A 137 9.54 6.89 2.40
CA SER A 137 10.34 5.67 2.53
C SER A 137 10.19 5.08 3.92
#